data_69a35eca2c50c2a22fd81126c30d1af1
#
_entry.id   69a35eca2c50c2a22fd81126c30d1af1
#
_cell.length_a   1.000
_cell.length_b   1.000
_cell.length_c   1.000
_cell.angle_alpha   90.00
_cell.angle_beta   90.00
_cell.angle_gamma   90.00
#
_symmetry.space_group_name_H-M   'P 1'
#
loop_
_entity.id
_entity.type
_entity.pdbx_description
1 polymer ?
#
loop_
_entity_poly.entity_id
_entity_poly.type
_entity_poly.pdbx_seq_one_letter_code
_entity_poly.pdbx_strand_id
1 'polypeptide(L)'
;MNAPQTGEVAHIGKSVVIKGELSGSEDLYLDGQVEGNILLKGNNLTVGPNGQVKANVDAKGVIIQGKLEGNLHATDRVELRKSAIVTGDIATQRIAIEEGAYLKGKVDVGKDGK
;
A
#
# COMPACT_ATOMS: atom_id res chain seq x y z
N MET A 1 18.20 -17.68 -6.01
CA MET A 1 17.60 -17.47 -6.28
C MET A 1 16.90 -17.38 -7.24
N ASN A 2 16.44 -17.61 -7.54
CA ASN A 2 15.82 -17.67 -8.50
C ASN A 2 15.61 -16.75 -9.14
N ALA A 3 15.73 -16.95 -10.07
CA ALA A 3 15.63 -15.84 -10.76
C ALA A 3 14.32 -15.39 -10.84
N PRO A 4 14.08 -14.20 -10.63
CA PRO A 4 12.75 -13.74 -10.68
C PRO A 4 12.24 -13.77 -12.05
N GLN A 5 11.02 -14.10 -12.17
CA GLN A 5 10.37 -14.03 -13.40
C GLN A 5 9.77 -12.70 -13.53
N THR A 6 9.49 -12.31 -14.71
CA THR A 6 8.76 -11.11 -14.98
C THR A 6 7.43 -11.16 -14.33
N GLY A 7 7.05 -10.13 -13.66
CA GLY A 7 5.76 -10.07 -13.02
C GLY A 7 5.69 -10.74 -11.68
N GLU A 8 6.85 -11.12 -11.17
CA GLU A 8 6.80 -11.72 -9.88
C GLU A 8 6.47 -10.73 -8.83
N VAL A 9 5.86 -11.19 -7.76
CA VAL A 9 5.43 -10.39 -6.66
C VAL A 9 6.10 -10.92 -5.41
N ALA A 10 6.77 -10.04 -4.68
CA ALA A 10 7.30 -10.42 -3.40
C ALA A 10 6.14 -10.59 -2.44
N HIS A 11 6.23 -11.55 -1.57
CA HIS A 11 5.11 -11.90 -0.71
C HIS A 11 5.54 -11.97 0.75
N ILE A 12 4.86 -11.24 1.60
CA ILE A 12 5.12 -11.27 3.02
C ILE A 12 3.91 -11.89 3.70
N GLY A 13 4.12 -13.02 4.33
CA GLY A 13 3.05 -13.78 4.93
C GLY A 13 2.56 -13.19 6.23
N LYS A 14 1.45 -13.71 6.73
CA LYS A 14 0.76 -13.07 7.84
C LYS A 14 1.49 -13.20 9.17
N SER A 15 2.44 -14.07 9.29
CA SER A 15 3.17 -14.18 10.54
C SER A 15 4.45 -13.38 10.55
N VAL A 16 4.72 -12.62 9.50
CA VAL A 16 5.96 -11.85 9.40
C VAL A 16 5.74 -10.46 9.94
N VAL A 17 6.69 -10.00 10.74
CA VAL A 17 6.67 -8.65 11.30
C VAL A 17 7.95 -7.96 10.85
N ILE A 18 7.82 -6.81 10.24
CA ILE A 18 8.96 -6.04 9.76
C ILE A 18 8.93 -4.68 10.40
N LYS A 19 10.06 -4.29 10.96
CA LYS A 19 10.21 -2.96 11.52
C LYS A 19 11.39 -2.30 10.85
N GLY A 20 11.18 -1.11 10.34
CA GLY A 20 12.24 -0.37 9.67
C GLY A 20 11.80 0.04 8.28
N GLU A 21 12.74 0.01 7.36
CA GLU A 21 12.46 0.46 6.01
C GLU A 21 12.41 -0.73 5.07
N LEU A 22 11.38 -0.77 4.26
CA LEU A 22 11.19 -1.82 3.29
C LEU A 22 11.18 -1.18 1.92
N SER A 23 12.05 -1.63 1.06
CA SER A 23 12.07 -1.10 -0.30
C SER A 23 12.26 -2.25 -1.27
N GLY A 24 11.89 -2.01 -2.49
CA GLY A 24 12.03 -3.05 -3.48
C GLY A 24 11.76 -2.54 -4.87
N SER A 25 12.06 -3.37 -5.83
CA SER A 25 11.81 -3.05 -7.22
C SER A 25 10.85 -4.04 -7.85
N GLU A 26 10.03 -4.67 -7.04
CA GLU A 26 8.99 -5.57 -7.51
C GLU A 26 7.69 -5.20 -6.82
N ASP A 27 6.60 -5.65 -7.37
CA ASP A 27 5.34 -5.50 -6.70
C ASP A 27 5.37 -6.32 -5.42
N LEU A 28 4.67 -5.85 -4.41
CA LEU A 28 4.72 -6.48 -3.10
C LEU A 28 3.31 -6.80 -2.63
N TYR A 29 3.13 -8.03 -2.17
CA TYR A 29 1.89 -8.43 -1.52
C TYR A 29 2.19 -8.60 -0.03
N LEU A 30 1.54 -7.81 0.79
CA LEU A 30 1.85 -7.74 2.20
C LEU A 30 0.67 -8.19 3.02
N ASP A 31 0.80 -9.33 3.66
CA ASP A 31 -0.26 -9.88 4.50
C ASP A 31 0.19 -9.96 5.95
N GLY A 32 1.32 -9.35 6.28
CA GLY A 32 1.86 -9.35 7.63
C GLY A 32 1.83 -7.96 8.23
N GLN A 33 2.77 -7.68 9.11
CA GLN A 33 2.84 -6.40 9.81
C GLN A 33 4.10 -5.65 9.43
N VAL A 34 3.96 -4.37 9.15
CA VAL A 34 5.11 -3.52 8.84
C VAL A 34 4.99 -2.23 9.61
N GLU A 35 6.07 -1.83 10.26
CA GLU A 35 6.17 -0.54 10.92
C GLU A 35 7.38 0.17 10.38
N GLY A 36 7.23 1.41 9.93
CA GLY A 36 8.35 2.18 9.42
C GLY A 36 8.03 2.85 8.11
N ASN A 37 8.78 2.50 7.08
CA ASN A 37 8.57 3.10 5.77
C ASN A 37 8.56 2.03 4.70
N ILE A 38 7.75 2.22 3.69
CA ILE A 38 7.71 1.33 2.53
C ILE A 38 7.94 2.18 1.29
N LEU A 39 8.97 1.82 0.53
CA LEU A 39 9.32 2.55 -0.68
C LEU A 39 9.34 1.59 -1.86
N LEU A 40 8.34 1.73 -2.71
CA LEU A 40 8.23 0.87 -3.90
C LEU A 40 8.03 1.77 -5.11
N LYS A 41 9.09 2.46 -5.49
CA LYS A 41 8.97 3.39 -6.60
C LYS A 41 8.71 2.66 -7.88
N GLY A 42 7.67 3.04 -8.55
CA GLY A 42 7.32 2.43 -9.82
C GLY A 42 6.69 1.06 -9.71
N ASN A 43 6.38 0.60 -8.50
CA ASN A 43 5.78 -0.71 -8.31
C ASN A 43 4.54 -0.60 -7.45
N ASN A 44 3.80 -1.67 -7.39
CA ASN A 44 2.52 -1.68 -6.70
C ASN A 44 2.60 -2.40 -5.37
N LEU A 45 1.81 -1.93 -4.42
CA LEU A 45 1.72 -2.55 -3.12
C LEU A 45 0.29 -3.03 -2.92
N THR A 46 0.14 -4.28 -2.52
CA THR A 46 -1.15 -4.81 -2.13
C THR A 46 -1.08 -5.19 -0.66
N VAL A 47 -1.93 -4.58 0.15
CA VAL A 47 -2.03 -4.95 1.56
C VAL A 47 -3.16 -5.95 1.65
N GLY A 48 -2.83 -7.17 2.01
CA GLY A 48 -3.81 -8.25 2.07
C GLY A 48 -4.74 -8.11 3.26
N PRO A 49 -5.73 -8.98 3.36
CA PRO A 49 -6.74 -8.83 4.40
C PRO A 49 -6.19 -8.99 5.82
N ASN A 50 -5.06 -9.64 5.97
CA ASN A 50 -4.44 -9.75 7.29
C ASN A 50 -3.34 -8.72 7.49
N GLY A 51 -3.07 -7.90 6.49
CA GLY A 51 -1.98 -6.94 6.57
C GLY A 51 -2.27 -5.81 7.53
N GLN A 52 -1.24 -5.39 8.24
CA GLN A 52 -1.33 -4.24 9.12
C GLN A 52 -0.09 -3.40 8.89
N VAL A 53 -0.29 -2.20 8.41
CA VAL A 53 0.81 -1.33 8.06
C VAL A 53 0.72 -0.06 8.89
N LYS A 54 1.78 0.23 9.63
CA LYS A 54 1.91 1.49 10.33
C LYS A 54 3.15 2.15 9.78
N ALA A 55 3.00 2.81 8.66
CA ALA A 55 4.17 3.27 7.95
C ALA A 55 3.81 4.37 6.97
N ASN A 56 4.85 5.01 6.50
CA ASN A 56 4.70 5.89 5.34
C ASN A 56 4.94 5.04 4.11
N VAL A 57 4.05 5.13 3.16
CA VAL A 57 4.10 4.28 1.97
C VAL A 57 4.26 5.15 0.74
N ASP A 58 5.19 4.77 -0.10
CA ASP A 58 5.44 5.46 -1.36
C ASP A 58 5.50 4.39 -2.44
N ALA A 59 4.51 4.37 -3.32
CA ALA A 59 4.42 3.34 -4.34
C ALA A 59 3.74 3.92 -5.56
N LYS A 60 3.69 3.13 -6.62
CA LYS A 60 2.97 3.56 -7.81
C LYS A 60 1.48 3.35 -7.62
N GLY A 61 1.08 2.16 -7.28
CA GLY A 61 -0.31 1.86 -7.01
C GLY A 61 -0.43 1.11 -5.70
N VAL A 62 -1.53 1.29 -5.00
CA VAL A 62 -1.73 0.65 -3.72
C VAL A 62 -3.14 0.10 -3.66
N ILE A 63 -3.25 -1.16 -3.29
CA ILE A 63 -4.54 -1.80 -3.10
C ILE A 63 -4.59 -2.25 -1.65
N ILE A 64 -5.60 -1.84 -0.92
CA ILE A 64 -5.68 -2.12 0.50
C ILE A 64 -6.89 -2.94 0.81
N GLN A 65 -6.68 -4.10 1.40
CA GLN A 65 -7.74 -4.96 1.89
C GLN A 65 -7.69 -5.08 3.40
N GLY A 66 -6.62 -4.63 4.03
CA GLY A 66 -6.44 -4.72 5.46
C GLY A 66 -6.35 -3.36 6.09
N LYS A 67 -5.41 -3.19 7.02
CA LYS A 67 -5.28 -1.96 7.76
C LYS A 67 -4.04 -1.18 7.37
N LEU A 68 -4.17 0.12 7.29
CA LEU A 68 -3.03 0.98 7.04
C LEU A 68 -3.16 2.24 7.85
N GLU A 69 -2.11 2.57 8.61
CA GLU A 69 -2.04 3.82 9.36
C GLU A 69 -0.80 4.56 8.93
N GLY A 70 -0.93 5.83 8.63
CA GLY A 70 0.19 6.67 8.26
C GLY A 70 -0.10 7.41 6.98
N ASN A 71 0.98 7.83 6.33
CA ASN A 71 0.84 8.58 5.10
C ASN A 71 1.03 7.67 3.92
N LEU A 72 0.18 7.83 2.93
CA LEU A 72 0.20 6.99 1.75
C LEU A 72 0.35 7.88 0.53
N HIS A 73 1.40 7.65 -0.22
CA HIS A 73 1.65 8.41 -1.44
C HIS A 73 1.73 7.43 -2.60
N ALA A 74 0.78 7.50 -3.50
CA ALA A 74 0.76 6.65 -4.67
C ALA A 74 0.78 7.53 -5.90
N THR A 75 1.74 7.31 -6.79
CA THR A 75 1.88 8.19 -7.94
C THR A 75 0.82 7.91 -8.99
N ASP A 76 0.16 6.76 -8.93
CA ASP A 76 -0.86 6.41 -9.91
C ASP A 76 -2.23 6.33 -9.27
N ARG A 77 -2.46 5.36 -8.41
CA ARG A 77 -3.79 5.20 -7.85
C ARG A 77 -3.79 4.41 -6.56
N VAL A 78 -4.90 4.57 -5.84
CA VAL A 78 -5.14 3.84 -4.61
C VAL A 78 -6.51 3.20 -4.72
N GLU A 79 -6.63 1.93 -4.32
CA GLU A 79 -7.92 1.26 -4.26
C GLU A 79 -8.14 0.75 -2.86
N LEU A 80 -9.25 1.12 -2.28
CA LEU A 80 -9.63 0.63 -0.95
C LEU A 80 -10.74 -0.39 -1.15
N ARG A 81 -10.44 -1.64 -0.83
CA ARG A 81 -11.43 -2.69 -0.94
C ARG A 81 -12.36 -2.65 0.25
N LYS A 82 -13.42 -3.42 0.19
CA LYS A 82 -14.47 -3.29 1.20
C LYS A 82 -14.00 -3.58 2.61
N SER A 83 -12.95 -4.34 2.80
CA SER A 83 -12.46 -4.61 4.14
C SER A 83 -11.32 -3.70 4.56
N ALA A 84 -11.02 -2.68 3.77
CA ALA A 84 -9.90 -1.79 4.07
C ALA A 84 -10.24 -0.86 5.23
N ILE A 85 -9.25 -0.62 6.07
CA ILE A 85 -9.35 0.35 7.14
C ILE A 85 -8.09 1.21 7.05
N VAL A 86 -8.28 2.47 6.71
CA VAL A 86 -7.17 3.37 6.50
C VAL A 86 -7.31 4.57 7.41
N THR A 87 -6.26 4.88 8.14
CA THR A 87 -6.23 6.06 8.99
C THR A 87 -4.97 6.85 8.64
N GLY A 88 -5.17 8.10 8.22
CA GLY A 88 -4.04 8.95 7.88
C GLY A 88 -4.32 9.70 6.60
N ASP A 89 -3.24 10.16 5.97
CA ASP A 89 -3.38 11.00 4.79
C ASP A 89 -3.01 10.20 3.54
N ILE A 90 -3.77 10.42 2.49
CA ILE A 90 -3.54 9.76 1.21
C ILE A 90 -3.33 10.83 0.15
N ALA A 91 -2.27 10.68 -0.63
CA ALA A 91 -2.03 11.54 -1.77
C ALA A 91 -1.86 10.64 -2.99
N THR A 92 -2.68 10.86 -4.00
CA THR A 92 -2.64 10.01 -5.18
C THR A 92 -3.28 10.75 -6.35
N GLN A 93 -3.16 10.21 -7.54
CA GLN A 93 -3.79 10.79 -8.71
C GLN A 93 -5.23 10.30 -8.86
N ARG A 94 -5.50 9.07 -8.48
CA ARG A 94 -6.82 8.49 -8.62
C ARG A 94 -7.09 7.64 -7.40
N ILE A 95 -8.34 7.62 -6.96
CA ILE A 95 -8.68 6.81 -5.81
C ILE A 95 -10.02 6.15 -6.08
N ALA A 96 -10.12 4.89 -5.72
CA ALA A 96 -11.36 4.14 -5.79
C ALA A 96 -11.63 3.54 -4.42
N ILE A 97 -12.82 3.73 -3.91
CA ILE A 97 -13.18 3.26 -2.58
C ILE A 97 -14.41 2.40 -2.72
N GLU A 98 -14.29 1.14 -2.33
CA GLU A 98 -15.44 0.24 -2.37
C GLU A 98 -16.34 0.47 -1.20
N GLU A 99 -17.60 0.16 -1.39
CA GLU A 99 -18.55 0.23 -0.33
C GLU A 99 -18.10 -0.67 0.81
N GLY A 100 -18.12 -0.17 2.02
CA GLY A 100 -17.66 -0.92 3.18
C GLY A 100 -16.27 -0.52 3.66
N ALA A 101 -15.49 0.12 2.81
CA ALA A 101 -14.17 0.55 3.22
C ALA A 101 -14.28 1.71 4.21
N TYR A 102 -13.32 1.77 5.11
CA TYR A 102 -13.29 2.82 6.12
C TYR A 102 -12.05 3.68 5.91
N LEU A 103 -12.25 4.97 5.85
CA LEU A 103 -11.14 5.89 5.67
C LEU A 103 -11.32 7.06 6.63
N LYS A 104 -10.30 7.31 7.43
CA LYS A 104 -10.31 8.44 8.33
C LYS A 104 -9.05 9.24 8.08
N GLY A 105 -9.19 10.50 7.69
CA GLY A 105 -8.06 11.35 7.42
C GLY A 105 -8.31 12.16 6.17
N LYS A 106 -7.23 12.62 5.57
CA LYS A 106 -7.33 13.47 4.40
C LYS A 106 -6.99 12.71 3.14
N VAL A 107 -7.68 13.03 2.09
CA VAL A 107 -7.39 12.47 0.78
C VAL A 107 -7.12 13.63 -0.16
N ASP A 108 -5.94 13.59 -0.76
CA ASP A 108 -5.54 14.63 -1.69
C ASP A 108 -5.39 13.97 -3.05
N VAL A 109 -6.33 14.21 -3.94
CA VAL A 109 -6.27 13.63 -5.27
C VAL A 109 -5.64 14.66 -6.17
N GLY A 110 -4.48 14.35 -6.67
CA GLY A 110 -3.73 15.30 -7.47
C GLY A 110 -4.39 15.52 -8.78
N LYS A 111 -4.32 16.74 -9.27
CA LYS A 111 -4.77 16.94 -10.52
C LYS A 111 -3.65 17.24 -11.25
N ASP A 112 -3.40 16.73 -12.24
CA ASP A 112 -2.40 17.00 -12.93
C ASP A 112 -2.49 18.18 -13.54
N GLY A 113 -2.01 18.74 -13.43
CA GLY A 113 -2.07 19.78 -14.02
C GLY A 113 -2.98 20.61 -13.77
N LYS A 114 -3.17 20.39 -13.51
CA LYS A 114 -3.88 20.86 -13.36
C LYS A 114 -4.07 21.05 -12.93
#